data_7b2624a31b46609ab7decbd283a072e4
#
_entry.id   7b2624a31b46609ab7decbd283a072e4
#
_cell.length_a   1.000
_cell.length_b   1.000
_cell.length_c   1.000
_cell.angle_alpha   90.00
_cell.angle_beta   90.00
_cell.angle_gamma   90.00
#
_symmetry.space_group_name_H-M   'P 1'
#
loop_
_entity.id
_entity.type
_entity.pdbx_description
1 polymer ?
#
loop_
_entity_poly.entity_id
_entity_poly.type
_entity_poly.pdbx_seq_one_letter_code
_entity_poly.pdbx_strand_id
1 'polypeptide(L)'
;KWAKFLSFILPAGDDKTKALFQKMMVISFPLLVGWFAYSGTMPGTASPVELRIQHPTLLQEYEKLENPFANADEETKRRCVEEGKILFQQNCRPCHGSKADGNGPFANAFRLRPINFTDPGTIATVVENFAFWRIKEGGPGLPNVSTPWDSAMPAWKDVLTDTQIWKIIMGEYVTAGVVARQREEIEH
;
A
#
# COMPACT_ATOMS: atom_id res chain seq x y z
N LYS A 1 -11.47 -26.69 -46.28
CA LYS A 1 -11.16 -27.09 -44.89
C LYS A 1 -12.26 -26.58 -43.91
N TRP A 2 -12.78 -25.38 -44.08
CA TRP A 2 -13.84 -24.80 -43.22
C TRP A 2 -15.19 -25.54 -43.36
N ALA A 3 -15.57 -25.99 -44.53
CA ALA A 3 -16.82 -26.71 -44.74
C ALA A 3 -16.87 -28.05 -43.97
N LYS A 4 -15.74 -28.78 -43.87
CA LYS A 4 -15.64 -29.99 -43.03
C LYS A 4 -15.73 -29.68 -41.52
N PHE A 5 -15.17 -28.58 -41.09
CA PHE A 5 -15.25 -28.14 -39.70
C PHE A 5 -16.69 -27.73 -39.34
N LEU A 6 -17.35 -26.97 -40.22
CA LEU A 6 -18.74 -26.57 -40.03
C LEU A 6 -19.69 -27.75 -40.03
N SER A 7 -19.44 -28.79 -40.89
CA SER A 7 -20.27 -30.00 -40.89
C SER A 7 -20.11 -30.87 -39.66
N PHE A 8 -19.01 -30.74 -38.95
CA PHE A 8 -18.79 -31.39 -37.65
C PHE A 8 -19.55 -30.71 -36.50
N ILE A 9 -19.69 -29.39 -36.57
CA ILE A 9 -20.36 -28.58 -35.52
C ILE A 9 -21.88 -28.55 -35.74
N LEU A 10 -22.36 -28.69 -36.96
CA LEU A 10 -23.78 -28.62 -37.27
C LEU A 10 -24.47 -29.96 -36.97
N PRO A 11 -25.55 -29.96 -36.21
CA PRO A 11 -26.30 -31.18 -35.92
C PRO A 11 -26.85 -31.84 -37.20
N ALA A 12 -26.88 -33.17 -37.21
CA ALA A 12 -27.59 -33.91 -38.24
C ALA A 12 -29.10 -33.67 -38.06
N GLY A 13 -29.74 -33.05 -39.04
CA GLY A 13 -31.16 -32.71 -39.00
C GLY A 13 -31.64 -32.02 -40.27
N ASP A 14 -32.92 -31.70 -40.31
CA ASP A 14 -33.52 -30.95 -41.40
C ASP A 14 -33.00 -29.50 -41.48
N ASP A 15 -33.31 -28.81 -42.59
CA ASP A 15 -32.78 -27.44 -42.78
C ASP A 15 -33.30 -26.42 -41.74
N LYS A 16 -34.48 -26.68 -41.17
CA LYS A 16 -35.04 -25.81 -40.12
C LYS A 16 -34.28 -25.97 -38.80
N THR A 17 -33.93 -27.20 -38.44
CA THR A 17 -33.15 -27.52 -37.25
C THR A 17 -31.72 -26.94 -37.33
N LYS A 18 -31.10 -27.07 -38.51
CA LYS A 18 -29.79 -26.48 -38.78
C LYS A 18 -29.81 -24.93 -38.68
N ALA A 19 -30.83 -24.32 -39.29
CA ALA A 19 -31.01 -22.87 -39.25
C ALA A 19 -31.24 -22.33 -37.82
N LEU A 20 -32.01 -23.07 -37.04
CA LEU A 20 -32.23 -22.71 -35.61
C LEU A 20 -30.93 -22.82 -34.82
N PHE A 21 -30.20 -23.91 -34.98
CA PHE A 21 -28.91 -24.13 -34.34
C PHE A 21 -27.88 -23.04 -34.71
N GLN A 22 -27.78 -22.66 -35.98
CA GLN A 22 -26.93 -21.60 -36.44
C GLN A 22 -27.28 -20.25 -35.80
N LYS A 23 -28.57 -19.92 -35.74
CA LYS A 23 -29.04 -18.69 -35.06
C LYS A 23 -28.69 -18.69 -33.56
N MET A 24 -28.87 -19.81 -32.91
CA MET A 24 -28.49 -19.95 -31.48
C MET A 24 -26.98 -19.77 -31.30
N MET A 25 -26.16 -20.40 -32.16
CA MET A 25 -24.69 -20.27 -32.06
C MET A 25 -24.18 -18.86 -32.33
N VAL A 26 -24.78 -18.15 -33.31
CA VAL A 26 -24.43 -16.76 -33.61
C VAL A 26 -24.69 -15.83 -32.44
N ILE A 27 -25.67 -16.13 -31.60
CA ILE A 27 -26.01 -15.32 -30.42
C ILE A 27 -25.23 -15.82 -29.20
N SER A 28 -25.28 -17.14 -28.94
CA SER A 28 -24.70 -17.68 -27.68
C SER A 28 -23.17 -17.66 -27.67
N PHE A 29 -22.52 -17.89 -28.80
CA PHE A 29 -21.05 -17.92 -28.85
C PHE A 29 -20.40 -16.57 -28.51
N PRO A 30 -20.81 -15.44 -29.10
CA PRO A 30 -20.28 -14.14 -28.69
C PRO A 30 -20.59 -13.80 -27.23
N LEU A 31 -21.77 -14.14 -26.73
CA LEU A 31 -22.14 -13.93 -25.33
C LEU A 31 -21.24 -14.75 -24.39
N LEU A 32 -20.97 -16.00 -24.76
CA LEU A 32 -20.12 -16.89 -23.97
C LEU A 32 -18.66 -16.43 -23.97
N VAL A 33 -18.13 -16.04 -25.14
CA VAL A 33 -16.79 -15.44 -25.25
C VAL A 33 -16.72 -14.13 -24.49
N GLY A 34 -17.72 -13.27 -24.62
CA GLY A 34 -17.83 -12.03 -23.87
C GLY A 34 -17.88 -12.25 -22.37
N TRP A 35 -18.64 -13.26 -21.93
CA TRP A 35 -18.70 -13.65 -20.51
C TRP A 35 -17.34 -14.13 -19.99
N PHE A 36 -16.65 -15.01 -20.73
CA PHE A 36 -15.33 -15.48 -20.33
C PHE A 36 -14.29 -14.36 -20.32
N ALA A 37 -14.30 -13.50 -21.34
CA ALA A 37 -13.42 -12.33 -21.37
C ALA A 37 -13.70 -11.39 -20.19
N TYR A 38 -14.97 -11.10 -19.94
CA TYR A 38 -15.41 -10.25 -18.84
C TYR A 38 -15.03 -10.85 -17.48
N SER A 39 -15.35 -12.12 -17.25
CA SER A 39 -15.04 -12.81 -15.99
C SER A 39 -13.53 -12.97 -15.76
N GLY A 40 -12.75 -13.12 -16.82
CA GLY A 40 -11.29 -13.20 -16.75
C GLY A 40 -10.60 -11.85 -16.53
N THR A 41 -11.26 -10.75 -16.91
CA THR A 41 -10.73 -9.39 -16.74
C THR A 41 -11.34 -8.67 -15.54
N MET A 42 -12.43 -9.19 -14.97
CA MET A 42 -12.97 -8.63 -13.75
C MET A 42 -11.97 -8.74 -12.62
N PRO A 43 -11.66 -7.62 -11.95
CA PRO A 43 -10.93 -7.70 -10.71
C PRO A 43 -11.74 -8.57 -9.75
N GLY A 44 -11.07 -9.52 -9.12
CA GLY A 44 -11.71 -10.35 -8.10
C GLY A 44 -12.40 -9.47 -7.05
N THR A 45 -13.49 -9.96 -6.48
CA THR A 45 -14.21 -9.26 -5.39
C THR A 45 -13.37 -9.10 -4.13
N ALA A 46 -12.26 -9.84 -4.03
CA ALA A 46 -11.27 -9.66 -2.97
C ALA A 46 -10.39 -8.43 -3.30
N SER A 47 -10.14 -7.59 -2.29
CA SER A 47 -9.20 -6.48 -2.40
C SER A 47 -7.88 -6.95 -2.99
N PRO A 48 -7.23 -6.15 -3.84
CA PRO A 48 -5.87 -6.40 -4.28
C PRO A 48 -4.98 -6.77 -3.10
N VAL A 49 -3.96 -7.58 -3.38
CA VAL A 49 -3.03 -8.04 -2.33
C VAL A 49 -2.43 -6.87 -1.56
N GLU A 50 -2.12 -5.79 -2.26
CA GLU A 50 -1.60 -4.55 -1.71
C GLU A 50 -2.55 -3.87 -0.71
N LEU A 51 -3.85 -3.98 -0.91
CA LEU A 51 -4.87 -3.44 0.01
C LEU A 51 -5.23 -4.40 1.15
N ARG A 52 -4.74 -5.64 1.09
CA ARG A 52 -4.90 -6.65 2.16
C ARG A 52 -3.70 -6.75 3.08
N ILE A 53 -2.71 -5.88 2.90
CA ILE A 53 -1.54 -5.84 3.76
C ILE A 53 -2.01 -5.49 5.17
N GLN A 54 -1.89 -6.44 6.07
CA GLN A 54 -2.05 -6.17 7.49
C GLN A 54 -0.75 -5.56 8.01
N HIS A 55 -0.86 -4.49 8.77
CA HIS A 55 0.29 -4.00 9.51
C HIS A 55 0.76 -5.10 10.45
N PRO A 56 2.04 -5.48 10.40
CA PRO A 56 2.56 -6.49 11.30
C PRO A 56 2.44 -6.01 12.75
N THR A 57 2.26 -6.95 13.65
CA THR A 57 2.35 -6.65 15.08
C THR A 57 3.71 -6.05 15.37
N LEU A 58 3.73 -4.94 16.09
CA LEU A 58 4.96 -4.29 16.50
C LEU A 58 5.79 -5.26 17.36
N LEU A 59 7.09 -5.32 17.10
CA LEU A 59 7.99 -6.15 17.90
C LEU A 59 8.01 -5.64 19.34
N GLN A 60 8.09 -6.55 20.30
CA GLN A 60 8.02 -6.24 21.73
C GLN A 60 9.03 -5.18 22.17
N GLU A 61 10.20 -5.13 21.55
CA GLU A 61 11.24 -4.14 21.83
C GLU A 61 10.83 -2.71 21.46
N TYR A 62 9.93 -2.55 20.44
CA TYR A 62 9.42 -1.25 20.00
C TYR A 62 8.09 -0.89 20.65
N GLU A 63 7.39 -1.87 21.24
CA GLU A 63 6.04 -1.69 21.76
C GLU A 63 5.97 -0.64 22.88
N LYS A 64 7.01 -0.58 23.71
CA LYS A 64 7.09 0.33 24.87
C LYS A 64 7.90 1.59 24.59
N LEU A 65 8.39 1.77 23.35
CA LEU A 65 9.12 2.97 23.01
C LEU A 65 8.19 4.18 22.98
N GLU A 66 8.67 5.27 23.58
CA GLU A 66 8.00 6.55 23.60
C GLU A 66 8.90 7.61 22.99
N ASN A 67 8.28 8.62 22.39
CA ASN A 67 9.00 9.76 21.87
C ASN A 67 9.64 10.54 23.03
N PRO A 68 10.98 10.65 23.12
CA PRO A 68 11.63 11.31 24.22
C PRO A 68 11.32 12.81 24.30
N PHE A 69 10.74 13.39 23.26
CA PHE A 69 10.34 14.78 23.17
C PHE A 69 8.86 15.01 23.46
N ALA A 70 8.07 13.95 23.72
CA ALA A 70 6.63 14.05 23.94
C ALA A 70 6.28 15.04 25.07
N ASN A 71 7.07 15.01 26.15
CA ASN A 71 6.89 15.85 27.33
C ASN A 71 7.87 17.06 27.41
N ALA A 72 8.56 17.37 26.30
CA ALA A 72 9.43 18.52 26.23
C ALA A 72 8.63 19.85 26.26
N ASP A 73 9.29 20.94 26.60
CA ASP A 73 8.72 22.28 26.49
C ASP A 73 8.44 22.63 25.00
N GLU A 74 7.55 23.58 24.78
CA GLU A 74 7.08 23.95 23.44
C GLU A 74 8.21 24.49 22.53
N GLU A 75 9.20 25.17 23.11
CA GLU A 75 10.36 25.67 22.36
C GLU A 75 11.21 24.49 21.84
N THR A 76 11.47 23.53 22.73
CA THR A 76 12.19 22.30 22.35
C THR A 76 11.42 21.47 21.31
N LYS A 77 10.11 21.28 21.46
CA LYS A 77 9.27 20.61 20.49
C LYS A 77 9.34 21.31 19.14
N ARG A 78 9.15 22.63 19.12
CA ARG A 78 9.23 23.41 17.86
C ARG A 78 10.58 23.23 17.17
N ARG A 79 11.68 23.30 17.89
CA ARG A 79 13.02 23.07 17.35
C ARG A 79 13.16 21.64 16.81
N CYS A 80 12.70 20.63 17.52
CA CYS A 80 12.73 19.26 17.08
C CYS A 80 11.93 19.05 15.79
N VAL A 81 10.76 19.69 15.67
CA VAL A 81 9.94 19.66 14.45
C VAL A 81 10.69 20.29 13.27
N GLU A 82 11.30 21.46 13.43
CA GLU A 82 12.03 22.13 12.34
C GLU A 82 13.27 21.31 11.91
N GLU A 83 14.03 20.80 12.86
CA GLU A 83 15.15 19.89 12.56
C GLU A 83 14.65 18.60 11.86
N GLY A 84 13.53 18.05 12.31
CA GLY A 84 12.89 16.88 11.71
C GLY A 84 12.43 17.13 10.27
N LYS A 85 11.84 18.28 9.98
CA LYS A 85 11.49 18.68 8.61
C LYS A 85 12.71 18.75 7.71
N ILE A 86 13.81 19.31 8.18
CA ILE A 86 15.06 19.37 7.43
C ILE A 86 15.56 17.95 7.12
N LEU A 87 15.64 17.08 8.12
CA LEU A 87 16.05 15.70 7.99
C LEU A 87 15.14 14.92 7.03
N PHE A 88 13.82 15.13 7.11
CA PHE A 88 12.85 14.56 6.18
C PHE A 88 13.13 15.00 4.74
N GLN A 89 13.33 16.29 4.50
CA GLN A 89 13.63 16.80 3.15
C GLN A 89 14.94 16.24 2.60
N GLN A 90 15.93 15.99 3.45
CA GLN A 90 17.23 15.45 3.04
C GLN A 90 17.17 13.96 2.71
N ASN A 91 16.43 13.16 3.48
CA ASN A 91 16.50 11.71 3.46
C ASN A 91 15.23 11.05 2.88
N CYS A 92 14.04 11.59 3.15
CA CYS A 92 12.76 10.94 2.88
C CYS A 92 12.06 11.49 1.63
N ARG A 93 12.25 12.79 1.33
CA ARG A 93 11.63 13.48 0.19
C ARG A 93 11.82 12.77 -1.16
N PRO A 94 12.96 12.17 -1.50
CA PRO A 94 13.14 11.54 -2.79
C PRO A 94 12.05 10.49 -3.12
N CYS A 95 11.54 9.82 -2.10
CA CYS A 95 10.47 8.84 -2.22
C CYS A 95 9.12 9.41 -1.79
N HIS A 96 9.04 10.06 -0.61
CA HIS A 96 7.79 10.48 0.02
C HIS A 96 7.27 11.86 -0.43
N GLY A 97 8.04 12.60 -1.22
CA GLY A 97 7.65 13.95 -1.65
C GLY A 97 7.91 15.04 -0.60
N SER A 98 8.02 16.30 -1.04
CA SER A 98 8.28 17.43 -0.15
C SER A 98 7.12 17.77 0.78
N LYS A 99 5.90 17.35 0.43
CA LYS A 99 4.66 17.52 1.19
C LYS A 99 4.28 16.25 1.96
N ALA A 100 5.13 15.23 1.95
CA ALA A 100 4.82 13.91 2.52
C ALA A 100 3.59 13.23 1.85
N ASP A 101 3.33 13.54 0.60
CA ASP A 101 2.18 13.08 -0.19
C ASP A 101 2.45 11.80 -1.00
N GLY A 102 3.62 11.17 -0.83
CA GLY A 102 4.01 9.97 -1.57
C GLY A 102 4.42 10.23 -3.03
N ASN A 103 4.55 11.50 -3.44
CA ASN A 103 4.86 11.89 -4.82
C ASN A 103 6.31 12.39 -4.98
N GLY A 104 7.25 11.72 -4.35
CA GLY A 104 8.66 12.00 -4.58
C GLY A 104 9.12 11.61 -5.99
N PRO A 105 10.25 12.15 -6.48
CA PRO A 105 10.76 11.87 -7.83
C PRO A 105 11.00 10.37 -8.09
N PHE A 106 11.27 9.58 -7.06
CA PHE A 106 11.46 8.12 -7.20
C PHE A 106 10.19 7.31 -6.95
N ALA A 107 9.06 7.93 -6.57
CA ALA A 107 7.84 7.23 -6.17
C ALA A 107 7.32 6.24 -7.22
N ASN A 108 7.44 6.58 -8.51
CA ASN A 108 6.96 5.74 -9.61
C ASN A 108 7.90 4.59 -9.98
N ALA A 109 9.10 4.53 -9.40
CA ALA A 109 10.05 3.44 -9.63
C ALA A 109 9.76 2.19 -8.79
N PHE A 110 8.87 2.31 -7.80
CA PHE A 110 8.57 1.22 -6.88
C PHE A 110 7.23 0.57 -7.22
N ARG A 111 7.18 -0.75 -7.11
CA ARG A 111 5.94 -1.51 -7.28
C ARG A 111 4.89 -1.11 -6.25
N LEU A 112 5.30 -1.01 -4.98
CA LEU A 112 4.52 -0.36 -3.93
C LEU A 112 5.02 1.07 -3.79
N ARG A 113 4.18 2.01 -4.21
CA ARG A 113 4.50 3.43 -4.09
C ARG A 113 4.63 3.82 -2.62
N PRO A 114 5.49 4.82 -2.32
CA PRO A 114 5.51 5.43 -0.99
C PRO A 114 4.11 5.88 -0.59
N ILE A 115 3.75 5.61 0.66
CA ILE A 115 2.43 5.95 1.18
C ILE A 115 2.25 7.47 1.21
N ASN A 116 1.02 7.91 0.98
CA ASN A 116 0.63 9.31 1.14
C ASN A 116 0.30 9.57 2.61
N PHE A 117 1.15 10.31 3.31
CA PHE A 117 0.96 10.63 4.72
C PHE A 117 -0.07 11.76 4.95
N THR A 118 -0.41 12.54 3.91
CA THR A 118 -1.46 13.56 4.02
C THR A 118 -2.87 12.97 4.04
N ASP A 119 -3.00 11.68 3.70
CA ASP A 119 -4.26 10.95 3.84
C ASP A 119 -4.43 10.53 5.32
N PRO A 120 -5.49 10.98 6.01
CA PRO A 120 -5.73 10.63 7.41
C PRO A 120 -5.97 9.13 7.65
N GLY A 121 -6.26 8.36 6.62
CA GLY A 121 -6.34 6.90 6.68
C GLY A 121 -4.98 6.18 6.75
N THR A 122 -3.88 6.91 6.76
CA THR A 122 -2.51 6.36 6.75
C THR A 122 -1.80 6.60 8.08
N ILE A 123 -0.83 7.53 8.12
CA ILE A 123 0.05 7.73 9.28
C ILE A 123 -0.72 8.14 10.56
N ALA A 124 -1.86 8.84 10.42
CA ALA A 124 -2.68 9.22 11.56
C ALA A 124 -3.36 8.02 12.27
N THR A 125 -3.39 6.86 11.63
CA THR A 125 -3.98 5.63 12.20
C THR A 125 -3.00 4.81 13.03
N VAL A 126 -1.72 5.15 12.99
CA VAL A 126 -0.66 4.42 13.69
C VAL A 126 -0.07 5.27 14.81
N VAL A 127 0.50 4.59 15.79
CA VAL A 127 1.23 5.21 16.90
C VAL A 127 2.67 5.56 16.50
N GLU A 128 3.28 6.55 17.14
CA GLU A 128 4.61 7.04 16.75
C GLU A 128 5.70 5.97 16.82
N ASN A 129 5.64 5.03 17.76
CA ASN A 129 6.62 3.96 17.85
C ASN A 129 6.54 2.98 16.68
N PHE A 130 5.37 2.83 16.04
CA PHE A 130 5.26 2.08 14.79
C PHE A 130 5.99 2.81 13.64
N ALA A 131 5.82 4.13 13.54
CA ALA A 131 6.55 4.93 12.55
C ALA A 131 8.07 4.85 12.81
N PHE A 132 8.47 4.92 14.07
CA PHE A 132 9.87 4.77 14.48
C PHE A 132 10.47 3.43 14.01
N TRP A 133 9.77 2.33 14.30
CA TRP A 133 10.19 1.01 13.86
C TRP A 133 10.30 0.91 12.34
N ARG A 134 9.32 1.44 11.63
CA ARG A 134 9.30 1.43 10.15
C ARG A 134 10.46 2.19 9.54
N ILE A 135 10.81 3.34 10.08
CA ILE A 135 11.97 4.11 9.63
C ILE A 135 13.25 3.36 9.99
N LYS A 136 13.37 2.89 11.20
CA LYS A 136 14.60 2.24 11.69
C LYS A 136 14.91 0.96 10.92
N GLU A 137 13.96 0.06 10.76
CA GLU A 137 14.16 -1.26 10.15
C GLU A 137 13.86 -1.32 8.65
N GLY A 138 13.12 -0.35 8.12
CA GLY A 138 12.76 -0.32 6.70
C GLY A 138 11.87 -1.47 6.26
N GLY A 139 11.76 -1.66 4.94
CA GLY A 139 11.01 -2.76 4.33
C GLY A 139 11.64 -4.13 4.55
N PRO A 140 12.97 -4.29 4.33
CA PRO A 140 13.65 -5.57 4.52
C PRO A 140 13.65 -6.08 5.97
N GLY A 141 13.53 -5.19 6.96
CA GLY A 141 13.49 -5.54 8.38
C GLY A 141 12.12 -6.03 8.88
N LEU A 142 11.11 -6.11 8.00
CA LEU A 142 9.79 -6.57 8.39
C LEU A 142 9.74 -8.09 8.54
N PRO A 143 8.96 -8.61 9.51
CA PRO A 143 8.73 -10.03 9.66
C PRO A 143 8.12 -10.65 8.39
N ASN A 144 8.45 -11.91 8.11
CA ASN A 144 7.91 -12.66 6.97
C ASN A 144 6.38 -12.74 6.96
N VAL A 145 5.74 -12.68 8.12
CA VAL A 145 4.27 -12.61 8.24
C VAL A 145 3.66 -11.34 7.68
N SER A 146 4.49 -10.31 7.44
CA SER A 146 4.07 -9.06 6.81
C SER A 146 3.95 -9.17 5.28
N THR A 147 4.23 -10.33 4.71
CA THR A 147 4.05 -10.57 3.29
C THR A 147 2.55 -10.60 2.95
N PRO A 148 2.18 -10.13 1.78
CA PRO A 148 3.03 -9.81 0.64
C PRO A 148 3.60 -8.37 0.68
N TRP A 149 4.35 -8.03 1.69
CA TRP A 149 4.94 -6.72 1.84
C TRP A 149 6.21 -6.60 0.97
N ASP A 150 6.10 -5.90 -0.13
CA ASP A 150 7.18 -5.69 -1.09
C ASP A 150 7.69 -4.24 -0.99
N SER A 151 7.96 -3.81 0.24
CA SER A 151 8.41 -2.44 0.51
C SER A 151 9.89 -2.28 0.19
N ALA A 152 10.20 -1.30 -0.66
CA ALA A 152 11.56 -0.90 -0.99
C ALA A 152 12.12 0.16 -0.03
N MET A 153 11.41 0.51 1.05
CA MET A 153 11.88 1.48 2.03
C MET A 153 13.19 0.98 2.67
N PRO A 154 14.29 1.73 2.60
CA PRO A 154 15.55 1.32 3.22
C PRO A 154 15.47 1.35 4.75
N ALA A 155 16.30 0.55 5.41
CA ALA A 155 16.54 0.66 6.83
C ALA A 155 17.44 1.88 7.11
N TRP A 156 17.06 2.70 8.07
CA TRP A 156 17.79 3.93 8.38
C TRP A 156 18.64 3.83 9.66
N LYS A 157 18.61 2.71 10.36
CA LYS A 157 19.32 2.48 11.63
C LYS A 157 20.84 2.71 11.57
N ASP A 158 21.44 2.47 10.40
CA ASP A 158 22.89 2.63 10.20
C ASP A 158 23.26 4.02 9.68
N VAL A 159 22.28 4.87 9.38
CA VAL A 159 22.46 6.21 8.81
C VAL A 159 21.99 7.30 9.77
N LEU A 160 20.89 7.06 10.47
CA LEU A 160 20.24 8.01 11.37
C LEU A 160 20.30 7.51 12.81
N THR A 161 20.56 8.42 13.73
CA THR A 161 20.42 8.14 15.17
C THR A 161 18.94 8.05 15.57
N ASP A 162 18.64 7.34 16.65
CA ASP A 162 17.27 7.25 17.18
C ASP A 162 16.65 8.62 17.45
N THR A 163 17.47 9.57 17.95
CA THR A 163 17.06 10.96 18.15
C THR A 163 16.64 11.64 16.83
N GLN A 164 17.38 11.42 15.76
CA GLN A 164 17.06 11.98 14.44
C GLN A 164 15.79 11.35 13.88
N ILE A 165 15.58 10.05 14.07
CA ILE A 165 14.36 9.35 13.65
C ILE A 165 13.16 9.95 14.37
N TRP A 166 13.20 10.15 15.69
CA TRP A 166 12.12 10.79 16.43
C TRP A 166 11.81 12.21 15.94
N LYS A 167 12.84 13.00 15.65
CA LYS A 167 12.65 14.35 15.07
C LYS A 167 12.02 14.28 13.69
N ILE A 168 12.43 13.32 12.83
CA ILE A 168 11.80 13.11 11.52
C ILE A 168 10.32 12.83 11.69
N ILE A 169 9.92 11.95 12.60
CA ILE A 169 8.52 11.63 12.87
C ILE A 169 7.74 12.89 13.24
N MET A 170 8.25 13.70 14.17
CA MET A 170 7.62 14.96 14.56
C MET A 170 7.46 15.91 13.36
N GLY A 171 8.51 16.04 12.54
CA GLY A 171 8.51 16.89 11.35
C GLY A 171 7.58 16.37 10.24
N GLU A 172 7.50 15.06 10.08
CA GLU A 172 6.65 14.37 9.11
C GLU A 172 5.16 14.58 9.43
N TYR A 173 4.74 14.36 10.67
CA TYR A 173 3.35 14.59 11.11
C TYR A 173 2.92 16.02 10.87
N VAL A 174 3.76 17.00 11.22
CA VAL A 174 3.47 18.41 10.98
C VAL A 174 3.44 18.72 9.47
N THR A 175 4.35 18.17 8.69
CA THR A 175 4.38 18.35 7.24
C THR A 175 3.14 17.76 6.57
N ALA A 176 2.70 16.60 7.02
CA ALA A 176 1.49 15.94 6.55
C ALA A 176 0.19 16.61 7.01
N GLY A 177 0.25 17.44 8.05
CA GLY A 177 -0.91 18.12 8.63
C GLY A 177 -1.83 17.18 9.42
N VAL A 178 -1.30 16.11 9.98
CA VAL A 178 -2.03 15.11 10.77
C VAL A 178 -1.40 14.92 12.14
N VAL A 179 -2.09 14.23 13.03
CA VAL A 179 -1.65 13.91 14.38
C VAL A 179 -1.56 12.39 14.54
N ALA A 180 -0.54 11.92 15.25
CA ALA A 180 -0.38 10.50 15.54
C ALA A 180 -1.55 9.98 16.39
N ARG A 181 -1.93 8.74 16.15
CA ARG A 181 -2.86 8.03 17.03
C ARG A 181 -2.28 7.95 18.42
N GLN A 182 -3.07 8.34 19.42
CA GLN A 182 -2.70 8.17 20.82
C GLN A 182 -2.83 6.70 21.21
N ARG A 183 -1.90 6.21 22.03
CA ARG A 183 -2.01 4.89 22.64
C ARG A 183 -3.16 4.95 23.66
N GLU A 184 -4.15 4.08 23.51
CA GLU A 184 -5.14 3.87 24.54
C GLU A 184 -4.45 3.15 25.71
N GLU A 185 -4.46 3.75 26.90
CA GLU A 185 -4.10 3.04 28.11
C GLU A 185 -5.19 2.00 28.36
N ILE A 186 -4.86 0.73 28.10
CA ILE A 186 -5.72 -0.37 28.49
C ILE A 186 -5.45 -0.56 29.98
N GLU A 187 -6.33 0.00 30.80
CA GLU A 187 -6.37 -0.35 32.22
C GLU A 187 -6.70 -1.85 32.34
N HIS A 188 -5.77 -2.61 32.83
CA HIS A 188 -5.92 -4.04 33.18
C HIS A 188 -6.31 -4.20 34.64
#